data_b4736102ad9bdfb566fa20ed36fcc3b5
#
_entry.id   b4736102ad9bdfb566fa20ed36fcc3b5
#
_cell.length_a   1.000
_cell.length_b   1.000
_cell.length_c   1.000
_cell.angle_alpha   90.00
_cell.angle_beta   90.00
_cell.angle_gamma   90.00
#
_symmetry.space_group_name_H-M   'P 1'
#
loop_
_entity.id
_entity.type
_entity.pdbx_description
1 polymer ?
#
loop_
_entity_poly.entity_id
_entity_poly.type
_entity_poly.pdbx_seq_one_letter_code
_entity_poly.pdbx_strand_id
1 'polypeptide(L)'
;TMLDSIAVLNDPKNYLNIQTNSFSEIDSSGILMFPLSMGETERGGSSLSYKEMPSNSFWNIIFLNSKTNEYHLLGDKKMLIRNYDFKYSSNDNVDIAQTSKHIFYSITSDDFNNDKMLTHVDPKYLFVSDKGGNNFRQISPSNYDLQNWQFIKSVNKVLLTVRKDSDKNN
;
A
#
# COMPACT_ATOMS: atom_id res chain seq x y z
N THR A 1 7.85 -6.61 12.57
CA THR A 1 9.18 -5.97 12.54
C THR A 1 9.81 -6.19 11.18
N MET A 2 10.72 -5.31 10.76
CA MET A 2 11.52 -5.46 9.52
C MET A 2 12.17 -6.85 9.41
N LEU A 3 12.48 -7.46 10.56
CA LEU A 3 12.98 -8.83 10.68
C LEU A 3 11.98 -9.88 10.16
N ASP A 4 10.68 -9.68 10.33
CA ASP A 4 9.69 -10.66 9.87
C ASP A 4 9.55 -10.64 8.35
N SER A 5 9.63 -9.45 7.75
CA SER A 5 9.62 -9.32 6.28
C SER A 5 10.89 -9.90 5.65
N ILE A 6 12.06 -9.68 6.27
CA ILE A 6 13.34 -10.24 5.82
C ILE A 6 13.38 -11.76 6.08
N ALA A 7 12.85 -12.25 7.20
CA ALA A 7 12.75 -13.68 7.49
C ALA A 7 11.85 -14.40 6.48
N VAL A 8 10.72 -13.78 6.11
CA VAL A 8 9.84 -14.28 5.05
C VAL A 8 10.54 -14.30 3.68
N LEU A 9 11.34 -13.28 3.38
CA LEU A 9 12.11 -13.18 2.14
C LEU A 9 13.27 -14.18 2.07
N ASN A 10 13.87 -14.50 3.21
CA ASN A 10 15.05 -15.39 3.30
C ASN A 10 14.71 -16.83 3.64
N ASP A 11 13.45 -17.16 3.94
CA ASP A 11 13.03 -18.55 4.15
C ASP A 11 12.92 -19.26 2.80
N PRO A 12 13.84 -20.20 2.48
CA PRO A 12 13.79 -20.91 1.22
C PRO A 12 12.55 -21.82 1.05
N LYS A 13 11.74 -21.99 2.09
CA LYS A 13 10.45 -22.69 2.04
C LYS A 13 9.31 -21.76 1.61
N ASN A 14 9.49 -20.47 1.77
CA ASN A 14 8.56 -19.46 1.27
C ASN A 14 8.96 -19.08 -0.17
N TYR A 15 8.48 -19.82 -1.14
CA TYR A 15 8.66 -19.54 -2.57
C TYR A 15 7.86 -18.29 -3.00
N LEU A 16 7.99 -17.20 -2.25
CA LEU A 16 7.34 -15.95 -2.56
C LEU A 16 8.19 -15.20 -3.59
N ASN A 17 7.75 -15.20 -4.82
CA ASN A 17 8.28 -14.31 -5.82
C ASN A 17 7.73 -12.92 -5.56
N ILE A 18 8.57 -12.06 -5.03
CA ILE A 18 8.30 -10.63 -5.06
C ILE A 18 8.52 -10.17 -6.48
N GLN A 19 7.45 -9.72 -7.10
CA GLN A 19 7.49 -9.22 -8.47
C GLN A 19 7.25 -7.71 -8.44
N THR A 20 8.05 -7.01 -9.21
CA THR A 20 7.74 -5.64 -9.60
C THR A 20 7.42 -5.66 -11.08
N ASN A 21 6.17 -5.40 -11.41
CA ASN A 21 5.70 -5.47 -12.80
C ASN A 21 5.95 -4.18 -13.56
N SER A 22 6.17 -3.07 -12.85
CA SER A 22 6.39 -1.76 -13.43
C SER A 22 7.00 -0.82 -12.40
N PHE A 23 7.62 0.24 -12.89
CA PHE A 23 8.02 1.35 -12.06
C PHE A 23 7.50 2.66 -12.67
N SER A 24 7.40 3.68 -11.85
CA SER A 24 7.05 5.03 -12.27
C SER A 24 8.05 6.02 -11.71
N GLU A 25 8.52 6.92 -12.57
CA GLU A 25 9.28 8.07 -12.10
C GLU A 25 8.32 9.14 -11.59
N ILE A 26 8.62 9.69 -10.42
CA ILE A 26 7.78 10.71 -9.77
C ILE A 26 8.23 12.09 -10.25
N ASP A 27 7.35 12.78 -10.97
CA ASP A 27 7.51 14.18 -11.38
C ASP A 27 8.88 14.50 -12.04
N SER A 28 9.45 13.56 -12.80
CA SER A 28 10.79 13.69 -13.43
C SER A 28 11.90 14.07 -12.42
N SER A 29 11.75 13.63 -11.18
CA SER A 29 12.66 13.98 -10.07
C SER A 29 13.90 13.08 -9.97
N GLY A 30 13.86 11.94 -10.65
CA GLY A 30 14.81 10.85 -10.47
C GLY A 30 14.44 9.92 -9.31
N ILE A 31 13.29 10.12 -8.65
CA ILE A 31 12.73 9.17 -7.70
C ILE A 31 11.88 8.16 -8.45
N LEU A 32 12.25 6.90 -8.34
CA LEU A 32 11.51 5.78 -8.93
C LEU A 32 10.71 5.05 -7.86
N MET A 33 9.48 4.74 -8.17
CA MET A 33 8.55 4.02 -7.30
C MET A 33 8.27 2.63 -7.90
N PHE A 34 8.57 1.58 -7.15
CA PHE A 34 8.39 0.19 -7.53
C PHE A 34 7.35 -0.48 -6.60
N PRO A 35 6.10 -0.62 -7.03
CA PRO A 35 5.13 -1.40 -6.29
C PRO A 35 5.52 -2.88 -6.26
N LEU A 36 5.45 -3.49 -5.09
CA LEU A 36 5.79 -4.89 -4.87
C LEU A 36 4.54 -5.74 -4.77
N SER A 37 4.33 -6.60 -5.74
CA SER A 37 3.30 -7.64 -5.70
C SER A 37 3.89 -8.97 -5.23
N MET A 38 3.04 -9.82 -4.66
CA MET A 38 3.38 -11.20 -4.35
C MET A 38 2.82 -12.08 -5.45
N GLY A 39 3.68 -12.68 -6.26
CA GLY A 39 3.31 -13.64 -7.30
C GLY A 39 3.27 -15.07 -6.74
N GLU A 40 2.33 -15.88 -7.24
CA GLU A 40 2.39 -17.31 -7.04
C GLU A 40 3.55 -17.88 -7.88
N THR A 41 4.41 -18.70 -7.26
CA THR A 41 5.32 -19.54 -8.04
C THR A 41 4.52 -20.70 -8.62
N GLU A 42 4.52 -20.84 -9.94
CA GLU A 42 4.10 -22.06 -10.60
C GLU A 42 5.04 -23.22 -10.23
N ARG A 43 4.84 -23.82 -9.08
CA ARG A 43 5.34 -25.17 -8.77
C ARG A 43 4.22 -26.00 -8.22
N GLY A 44 3.90 -27.04 -8.97
CA GLY A 44 2.85 -27.96 -8.66
C GLY A 44 2.92 -28.54 -7.25
N GLY A 45 1.82 -28.54 -6.59
CA GLY A 45 1.55 -29.28 -5.38
C GLY A 45 1.55 -28.45 -4.11
N SER A 46 0.37 -28.31 -3.58
CA SER A 46 -0.07 -27.66 -2.35
C SER A 46 0.01 -26.14 -2.35
N SER A 47 -1.10 -25.55 -2.72
CA SER A 47 -1.42 -24.17 -2.47
C SER A 47 -1.49 -23.93 -0.96
N LEU A 48 -0.40 -23.53 -0.35
CA LEU A 48 -0.52 -22.69 0.83
C LEU A 48 -1.05 -21.36 0.29
N SER A 49 -2.31 -21.15 0.52
CA SER A 49 -3.14 -20.17 -0.11
C SER A 49 -2.67 -18.76 0.21
N TYR A 50 -1.88 -18.18 -0.66
CA TYR A 50 -1.92 -16.74 -0.90
C TYR A 50 -3.16 -16.36 -1.74
N LYS A 51 -4.15 -17.21 -1.75
CA LYS A 51 -5.47 -16.96 -2.35
C LYS A 51 -6.17 -15.71 -1.83
N GLU A 52 -5.52 -14.99 -0.92
CA GLU A 52 -6.15 -14.01 -0.06
C GLU A 52 -5.69 -12.58 -0.29
N MET A 53 -4.60 -12.35 -1.07
CA MET A 53 -4.38 -11.00 -1.59
C MET A 53 -5.23 -10.82 -2.86
N PRO A 54 -6.09 -9.81 -2.89
CA PRO A 54 -6.84 -9.49 -4.10
C PRO A 54 -5.88 -9.33 -5.28
N SER A 55 -6.22 -9.93 -6.42
CA SER A 55 -5.48 -9.70 -7.66
C SER A 55 -5.34 -8.19 -7.89
N ASN A 56 -4.14 -7.74 -8.27
CA ASN A 56 -3.80 -6.32 -8.43
C ASN A 56 -3.58 -5.54 -7.10
N SER A 57 -3.09 -6.19 -6.07
CA SER A 57 -2.68 -5.53 -4.84
C SER A 57 -1.17 -5.57 -4.65
N PHE A 58 -0.67 -4.57 -3.91
CA PHE A 58 0.73 -4.50 -3.51
C PHE A 58 0.84 -4.66 -2.01
N TRP A 59 1.91 -5.29 -1.56
CA TRP A 59 2.16 -5.41 -0.13
C TRP A 59 3.13 -4.34 0.39
N ASN A 60 3.88 -3.70 -0.50
CA ASN A 60 4.77 -2.58 -0.18
C ASN A 60 5.19 -1.84 -1.47
N ILE A 61 5.95 -0.78 -1.33
CA ILE A 61 6.52 0.00 -2.43
C ILE A 61 7.98 0.30 -2.10
N ILE A 62 8.89 0.06 -3.07
CA ILE A 62 10.26 0.56 -2.99
C ILE A 62 10.32 1.94 -3.61
N PHE A 63 10.97 2.87 -2.93
CA PHE A 63 11.40 4.15 -3.46
C PHE A 63 12.90 4.10 -3.68
N LEU A 64 13.35 4.38 -4.90
CA LEU A 64 14.75 4.44 -5.31
C LEU A 64 15.07 5.84 -5.80
N ASN A 65 16.08 6.46 -5.22
CA ASN A 65 16.67 7.68 -5.77
C ASN A 65 17.74 7.29 -6.80
N SER A 66 17.46 7.48 -8.08
CA SER A 66 18.37 7.11 -9.17
C SER A 66 19.66 7.93 -9.22
N LYS A 67 19.72 9.07 -8.52
CA LYS A 67 20.92 9.93 -8.46
C LYS A 67 21.90 9.47 -7.39
N THR A 68 21.40 8.94 -6.27
CA THR A 68 22.24 8.47 -5.16
C THR A 68 22.31 6.95 -5.07
N ASN A 69 21.44 6.22 -5.78
CA ASN A 69 21.24 4.78 -5.69
C ASN A 69 20.77 4.30 -4.30
N GLU A 70 20.29 5.21 -3.48
CA GLU A 70 19.68 4.87 -2.20
C GLU A 70 18.23 4.44 -2.41
N TYR A 71 17.80 3.43 -1.65
CA TYR A 71 16.43 2.94 -1.71
C TYR A 71 15.90 2.60 -0.32
N HIS A 72 14.58 2.62 -0.17
CA HIS A 72 13.88 2.19 1.04
C HIS A 72 12.48 1.68 0.71
N LEU A 73 11.90 0.92 1.62
CA LEU A 73 10.50 0.52 1.56
C LEU A 73 9.60 1.66 2.08
N LEU A 74 8.39 1.77 1.55
CA LEU A 74 7.38 2.73 2.03
C LEU A 74 7.06 2.52 3.51
N GLY A 75 6.91 1.28 3.94
CA GLY A 75 6.66 0.92 5.33
C GLY A 75 7.43 -0.31 5.76
N ASP A 76 7.55 -0.50 7.07
CA ASP A 76 8.26 -1.61 7.71
C ASP A 76 7.36 -2.83 7.96
N LYS A 77 6.05 -2.71 7.74
CA LYS A 77 5.06 -3.75 7.94
C LYS A 77 4.43 -4.19 6.63
N LYS A 78 3.93 -5.40 6.62
CA LYS A 78 3.06 -5.89 5.56
C LYS A 78 1.78 -5.06 5.55
N MET A 79 1.33 -4.66 4.37
CA MET A 79 0.11 -3.90 4.16
C MET A 79 -0.55 -4.32 2.85
N LEU A 80 -1.80 -3.97 2.67
CA LEU A 80 -2.53 -4.21 1.44
C LEU A 80 -2.82 -2.87 0.76
N ILE A 81 -2.08 -2.60 -0.32
CA ILE A 81 -2.24 -1.42 -1.19
C ILE A 81 -2.83 -1.90 -2.50
N ARG A 82 -3.96 -1.36 -2.93
CA ARG A 82 -4.55 -1.73 -4.23
C ARG A 82 -3.78 -1.12 -5.39
N ASN A 83 -3.86 -1.78 -6.55
CA ASN A 83 -3.25 -1.31 -7.78
C ASN A 83 -4.09 -0.22 -8.41
N TYR A 84 -3.49 0.94 -8.64
CA TYR A 84 -4.10 2.06 -9.33
C TYR A 84 -3.14 2.81 -10.23
N ASP A 85 -3.73 3.56 -11.15
CA ASP A 85 -3.06 4.62 -11.87
C ASP A 85 -2.53 5.67 -10.89
N PHE A 86 -1.23 5.96 -10.94
CA PHE A 86 -0.56 6.94 -10.10
C PHE A 86 -0.91 8.39 -10.47
N LYS A 87 -1.88 8.60 -11.35
CA LYS A 87 -2.34 9.92 -11.73
C LYS A 87 -3.38 10.40 -10.73
N TYR A 88 -3.12 11.57 -10.17
CA TYR A 88 -4.10 12.25 -9.34
C TYR A 88 -5.33 12.61 -10.18
N SER A 89 -6.48 12.10 -9.79
CA SER A 89 -7.78 12.58 -10.22
C SER A 89 -8.53 13.15 -9.03
N SER A 90 -9.10 14.34 -9.21
CA SER A 90 -9.87 15.00 -8.14
C SER A 90 -11.21 14.33 -7.84
N ASN A 91 -11.62 13.36 -8.67
CA ASN A 91 -12.95 12.79 -8.64
C ASN A 91 -12.97 11.28 -8.38
N ASP A 92 -11.81 10.63 -8.33
CA ASP A 92 -11.75 9.18 -8.28
C ASP A 92 -11.27 8.68 -6.91
N ASN A 93 -11.89 7.62 -6.46
CA ASN A 93 -11.44 6.80 -5.33
C ASN A 93 -10.22 5.99 -5.76
N VAL A 94 -9.08 6.66 -5.91
CA VAL A 94 -7.83 5.97 -6.23
C VAL A 94 -7.15 5.54 -4.94
N ASP A 95 -6.59 4.33 -4.94
CA ASP A 95 -5.89 3.82 -3.76
C ASP A 95 -4.49 4.44 -3.59
N ILE A 96 -3.93 5.00 -4.67
CA ILE A 96 -2.73 5.82 -4.63
C ILE A 96 -2.94 7.06 -5.48
N ALA A 97 -2.76 8.24 -4.91
CA ALA A 97 -2.91 9.51 -5.61
C ALA A 97 -1.79 10.47 -5.25
N GLN A 98 -1.45 11.35 -6.18
CA GLN A 98 -0.38 12.31 -6.00
C GLN A 98 -0.91 13.74 -5.99
N THR A 99 -0.29 14.58 -5.18
CA THR A 99 -0.37 16.04 -5.26
C THR A 99 1.01 16.59 -5.63
N SER A 100 1.15 17.92 -5.66
CA SER A 100 2.46 18.55 -5.91
C SER A 100 3.52 18.21 -4.86
N LYS A 101 3.13 17.83 -3.64
CA LYS A 101 4.06 17.61 -2.51
C LYS A 101 3.94 16.23 -1.86
N HIS A 102 2.82 15.54 -2.03
CA HIS A 102 2.53 14.33 -1.29
C HIS A 102 2.00 13.21 -2.20
N ILE A 103 2.17 11.99 -1.72
CA ILE A 103 1.51 10.80 -2.24
C ILE A 103 0.56 10.30 -1.15
N PHE A 104 -0.68 10.02 -1.55
CA PHE A 104 -1.72 9.47 -0.69
C PHE A 104 -1.98 8.03 -1.05
N TYR A 105 -2.23 7.20 -0.06
CA TYR A 105 -2.44 5.76 -0.20
C TYR A 105 -3.66 5.31 0.58
N SER A 106 -4.52 4.50 -0.04
CA SER A 106 -5.55 3.75 0.68
C SER A 106 -5.02 2.38 1.04
N ILE A 107 -4.88 2.10 2.32
CA ILE A 107 -4.16 0.92 2.81
C ILE A 107 -4.98 0.20 3.88
N THR A 108 -5.09 -1.12 3.76
CA THR A 108 -5.44 -2.01 4.86
C THR A 108 -4.14 -2.45 5.54
N SER A 109 -3.95 -2.03 6.79
CA SER A 109 -2.72 -2.25 7.56
C SER A 109 -2.89 -3.20 8.74
N ASP A 110 -4.13 -3.43 9.16
CA ASP A 110 -4.44 -4.21 10.35
C ASP A 110 -5.48 -5.29 10.03
N ASP A 111 -5.21 -6.49 10.51
CA ASP A 111 -6.16 -7.60 10.55
C ASP A 111 -7.15 -7.34 11.69
N PHE A 112 -8.27 -6.72 11.35
CA PHE A 112 -9.23 -6.23 12.33
C PHE A 112 -10.15 -7.33 12.85
N ASN A 113 -10.47 -8.31 12.00
CA ASN A 113 -11.30 -9.45 12.34
C ASN A 113 -10.53 -10.61 12.98
N ASN A 114 -9.17 -10.51 13.04
CA ASN A 114 -8.25 -11.50 13.59
C ASN A 114 -8.29 -12.86 12.88
N ASP A 115 -8.57 -12.88 11.58
CA ASP A 115 -8.54 -14.09 10.76
C ASP A 115 -7.13 -14.45 10.25
N LYS A 116 -6.10 -13.66 10.60
CA LYS A 116 -4.69 -13.72 10.23
C LYS A 116 -4.41 -13.34 8.78
N MET A 117 -5.34 -12.65 8.15
CA MET A 117 -5.27 -12.25 6.76
C MET A 117 -5.54 -10.74 6.63
N LEU A 118 -4.85 -10.09 5.71
CA LEU A 118 -5.20 -8.73 5.31
C LEU A 118 -6.03 -8.81 4.04
N THR A 119 -7.30 -8.50 4.13
CA THR A 119 -8.24 -8.61 3.02
C THR A 119 -9.04 -7.32 2.83
N HIS A 120 -9.93 -7.31 1.84
CA HIS A 120 -10.82 -6.18 1.59
C HIS A 120 -11.98 -6.05 2.61
N VAL A 121 -12.14 -7.04 3.49
CA VAL A 121 -13.10 -6.97 4.60
C VAL A 121 -12.53 -6.25 5.82
N ASP A 122 -11.20 -6.10 5.87
CA ASP A 122 -10.57 -5.27 6.89
C ASP A 122 -10.67 -3.78 6.54
N PRO A 123 -10.73 -2.90 7.55
CA PRO A 123 -10.86 -1.47 7.32
C PRO A 123 -9.67 -0.89 6.55
N LYS A 124 -9.99 0.01 5.63
CA LYS A 124 -9.00 0.85 4.95
C LYS A 124 -8.75 2.13 5.72
N TYR A 125 -7.53 2.59 5.64
CA TYR A 125 -7.09 3.86 6.20
C TYR A 125 -6.39 4.71 5.13
N LEU A 126 -6.46 6.01 5.28
CA LEU A 126 -5.69 6.93 4.44
C LEU A 126 -4.32 7.19 5.06
N PHE A 127 -3.29 6.94 4.26
CA PHE A 127 -1.90 7.23 4.58
C PHE A 127 -1.36 8.30 3.64
N VAL A 128 -0.28 8.94 4.04
CA VAL A 128 0.42 9.95 3.25
C VAL A 128 1.93 9.81 3.42
N SER A 129 2.67 10.09 2.35
CA SER A 129 4.12 10.32 2.39
C SER A 129 4.49 11.59 1.64
N ASP A 130 5.75 12.01 1.73
CA ASP A 130 6.31 12.92 0.74
C ASP A 130 6.55 12.21 -0.61
N LYS A 131 7.04 12.93 -1.60
CA LYS A 131 7.29 12.39 -2.95
C LYS A 131 8.41 11.35 -3.01
N GLY A 132 9.26 11.32 -2.01
CA GLY A 132 10.31 10.31 -1.88
C GLY A 132 9.89 9.08 -1.07
N GLY A 133 8.62 8.99 -0.63
CA GLY A 133 8.14 7.90 0.22
C GLY A 133 8.48 8.06 1.69
N ASN A 134 9.11 9.18 2.09
CA ASN A 134 9.45 9.44 3.49
C ASN A 134 8.27 10.04 4.27
N ASN A 135 8.39 10.10 5.60
CA ASN A 135 7.35 10.63 6.48
C ASN A 135 6.01 9.90 6.33
N PHE A 136 6.06 8.62 5.99
CA PHE A 136 4.91 7.76 5.80
C PHE A 136 4.13 7.62 7.11
N ARG A 137 2.83 7.97 7.08
CA ARG A 137 1.96 7.92 8.26
C ARG A 137 0.49 7.85 7.89
N GLN A 138 -0.31 7.29 8.78
CA GLN A 138 -1.76 7.32 8.70
C GLN A 138 -2.27 8.73 9.03
N ILE A 139 -3.29 9.20 8.30
CA ILE A 139 -3.95 10.48 8.52
C ILE A 139 -5.47 10.35 8.74
N SER A 140 -6.07 9.23 8.39
CA SER A 140 -7.46 8.93 8.77
C SER A 140 -7.54 8.41 10.21
N PRO A 141 -8.68 8.60 10.90
CA PRO A 141 -8.85 8.11 12.27
C PRO A 141 -8.81 6.57 12.31
N SER A 142 -8.17 6.01 13.33
CA SER A 142 -8.22 4.58 13.62
C SER A 142 -9.64 4.16 14.05
N ASN A 143 -10.00 2.91 13.83
CA ASN A 143 -11.34 2.34 14.08
C ASN A 143 -12.46 2.90 13.19
N TYR A 144 -12.11 3.52 12.07
CA TYR A 144 -13.05 3.96 11.05
C TYR A 144 -12.57 3.49 9.69
N ASP A 145 -13.44 2.81 8.98
CA ASP A 145 -13.15 2.41 7.60
C ASP A 145 -13.29 3.60 6.65
N LEU A 146 -12.27 3.82 5.82
CA LEU A 146 -12.25 4.87 4.83
C LEU A 146 -13.19 4.51 3.67
N GLN A 147 -14.26 5.27 3.50
CA GLN A 147 -15.18 5.10 2.37
C GLN A 147 -14.76 5.91 1.16
N ASN A 148 -14.36 7.16 1.39
CA ASN A 148 -13.95 8.09 0.35
C ASN A 148 -13.04 9.17 0.91
N TRP A 149 -12.24 9.78 0.04
CA TRP A 149 -11.45 10.96 0.38
C TRP A 149 -11.25 11.87 -0.83
N GLN A 150 -11.01 13.14 -0.57
CA GLN A 150 -10.75 14.14 -1.59
C GLN A 150 -9.77 15.20 -1.09
N PHE A 151 -8.78 15.50 -1.92
CA PHE A 151 -7.87 16.62 -1.65
C PHE A 151 -8.46 17.93 -2.21
N ILE A 152 -8.72 18.89 -1.33
CA ILE A 152 -9.26 20.20 -1.68
C ILE A 152 -8.11 21.19 -1.83
N LYS A 153 -7.68 21.39 -3.08
CA LYS A 153 -6.50 22.19 -3.43
C LYS A 153 -6.60 23.63 -2.92
N SER A 154 -7.77 24.26 -3.02
CA SER A 154 -7.97 25.68 -2.67
C SER A 154 -7.67 26.00 -1.21
N VAL A 155 -7.84 25.02 -0.32
CA VAL A 155 -7.61 25.20 1.12
C VAL A 155 -6.54 24.25 1.68
N ASN A 156 -5.90 23.46 0.80
CA ASN A 156 -4.87 22.50 1.16
C ASN A 156 -5.32 21.53 2.28
N LYS A 157 -6.51 20.96 2.13
CA LYS A 157 -7.10 20.05 3.11
C LYS A 157 -7.55 18.76 2.45
N VAL A 158 -7.59 17.71 3.25
CA VAL A 158 -8.19 16.42 2.87
C VAL A 158 -9.55 16.30 3.54
N LEU A 159 -10.58 16.04 2.75
CA LEU A 159 -11.90 15.67 3.22
C LEU A 159 -11.99 14.15 3.25
N LEU A 160 -12.46 13.60 4.35
CA LEU A 160 -12.64 12.16 4.54
C LEU A 160 -14.10 11.83 4.77
N THR A 161 -14.60 10.78 4.13
CA THR A 161 -15.83 10.10 4.50
C THR A 161 -15.43 8.75 5.08
N VAL A 162 -15.81 8.50 6.33
CA VAL A 162 -15.44 7.32 7.07
C VAL A 162 -16.68 6.66 7.68
N ARG A 163 -16.66 5.33 7.78
CA ARG A 163 -17.70 4.53 8.44
C ARG A 163 -17.12 3.94 9.73
N LYS A 164 -17.83 4.14 10.82
CA LYS A 164 -17.48 3.44 12.07
C LYS A 164 -17.99 2.01 11.99
N ASP A 165 -17.08 1.07 12.08
CA ASP A 165 -17.44 -0.32 12.31
C ASP A 165 -17.57 -0.54 13.83
N SER A 166 -18.81 -0.70 14.30
CA SER A 166 -19.11 -0.84 15.72
C SER A 166 -19.19 -2.29 16.17
N ASP A 167 -19.31 -3.24 15.24
CA ASP A 167 -19.56 -4.65 15.51
C ASP A 167 -18.51 -5.61 14.96
N LYS A 168 -17.49 -5.08 14.29
CA LYS A 168 -16.40 -5.83 13.63
C LYS A 168 -16.85 -6.80 12.54
N ASN A 169 -18.00 -6.52 11.93
CA ASN A 169 -18.62 -7.30 10.87
C ASN A 169 -18.65 -6.53 9.55
N ASN A 170 -17.51 -6.11 9.04
CA ASN A 170 -17.46 -5.44 7.74
C ASN A 170 -17.98 -6.29 6.59
#